data_2b04c9e7813fe3452d4fbb60dbf4134c
#
_entry.id   2b04c9e7813fe3452d4fbb60dbf4134c
#
_cell.length_a   1.000
_cell.length_b   1.000
_cell.length_c   1.000
_cell.angle_alpha   90.00
_cell.angle_beta   90.00
_cell.angle_gamma   90.00
#
_symmetry.space_group_name_H-M   'P 1'
#
loop_
_entity.id
_entity.type
_entity.pdbx_description
1 polymer ?
#
loop_
_entity_poly.entity_id
_entity_poly.type
_entity_poly.pdbx_seq_one_letter_code
_entity_poly.pdbx_strand_id
1 'polypeptide(L)'
;MIDAEGFRANVGIVICNNLGQVFWARRYGQHSWQFPQGGIDEGETAEQTMYRELYEEVGLKPEHVKILAVTKNWLRYKLPKRLIRQGSAPVCIGQKQKWFLLQLICKEQDVDLLQSGHPEFDDWRWVSFWYPVRNVVSFKREVYRRAMKEFAPTAMSLNARPPQGQRNKRRRRN
;
A
#
# COMPACT_ATOMS: atom_id res chain seq x y z
N MET A 1 -0.78 18.94 -1.21
CA MET A 1 -1.38 20.20 -0.67
C MET A 1 -1.98 19.92 0.70
N ILE A 2 -1.85 20.82 1.66
CA ILE A 2 -2.46 20.73 3.00
C ILE A 2 -3.82 21.45 2.93
N ASP A 3 -4.88 20.79 3.41
CA ASP A 3 -6.23 21.37 3.41
C ASP A 3 -6.45 22.36 4.57
N ALA A 4 -7.64 22.98 4.59
CA ALA A 4 -8.00 23.97 5.63
C ALA A 4 -8.03 23.37 7.06
N GLU A 5 -8.17 22.06 7.20
CA GLU A 5 -8.14 21.37 8.48
C GLU A 5 -6.73 20.95 8.92
N GLY A 6 -5.70 21.20 8.09
CA GLY A 6 -4.31 20.88 8.36
C GLY A 6 -3.88 19.45 7.94
N PHE A 7 -4.67 18.75 7.12
CA PHE A 7 -4.31 17.43 6.63
C PHE A 7 -3.70 17.47 5.23
N ARG A 8 -2.61 16.75 5.05
CA ARG A 8 -2.00 16.53 3.74
C ARG A 8 -2.64 15.35 3.05
N ALA A 9 -3.07 15.54 1.80
CA ALA A 9 -3.59 14.46 0.99
C ALA A 9 -2.47 13.46 0.63
N ASN A 10 -2.77 12.16 0.74
CA ASN A 10 -1.79 11.08 0.62
C ASN A 10 -2.49 9.81 0.11
N VAL A 11 -1.72 8.86 -0.42
CA VAL A 11 -2.19 7.53 -0.75
C VAL A 11 -1.49 6.47 0.09
N GLY A 12 -2.19 5.40 0.43
CA GLY A 12 -1.61 4.20 1.03
C GLY A 12 -1.78 3.03 0.07
N ILE A 13 -0.79 2.14 0.02
CA ILE A 13 -0.74 1.04 -0.94
C ILE A 13 -0.60 -0.28 -0.20
N VAL A 14 -1.57 -1.17 -0.37
CA VAL A 14 -1.53 -2.55 0.09
C VAL A 14 -1.38 -3.46 -1.12
N ILE A 15 -0.25 -4.15 -1.23
CA ILE A 15 0.00 -5.13 -2.30
C ILE A 15 -0.20 -6.52 -1.72
N CYS A 16 -1.06 -7.33 -2.30
CA CYS A 16 -1.29 -8.71 -1.88
C CYS A 16 -0.89 -9.72 -2.96
N ASN A 17 -0.55 -10.93 -2.51
CA ASN A 17 -0.32 -12.08 -3.38
C ASN A 17 -1.56 -13.00 -3.39
N ASN A 18 -1.47 -14.10 -4.16
CA ASN A 18 -2.56 -15.07 -4.28
C ASN A 18 -2.85 -15.87 -2.99
N LEU A 19 -1.97 -15.78 -1.99
CA LEU A 19 -2.16 -16.42 -0.69
C LEU A 19 -2.82 -15.47 0.35
N GLY A 20 -3.18 -14.25 -0.06
CA GLY A 20 -3.73 -13.24 0.84
C GLY A 20 -2.70 -12.61 1.78
N GLN A 21 -1.41 -12.86 1.56
CA GLN A 21 -0.34 -12.17 2.26
C GLN A 21 -0.15 -10.78 1.67
N VAL A 22 0.39 -9.87 2.48
CA VAL A 22 0.61 -8.48 2.08
C VAL A 22 2.08 -8.09 2.16
N PHE A 23 2.48 -7.23 1.23
CA PHE A 23 3.80 -6.64 1.16
C PHE A 23 4.04 -5.72 2.35
N TRP A 24 5.13 -5.97 3.09
CA TRP A 24 5.51 -5.24 4.28
C TRP A 24 6.96 -4.81 4.17
N ALA A 25 7.24 -3.51 4.27
CA ALA A 25 8.55 -2.96 3.95
C ALA A 25 9.16 -2.20 5.11
N ARG A 26 10.49 -2.35 5.29
CA ARG A 26 11.28 -1.65 6.30
C ARG A 26 11.78 -0.33 5.74
N ARG A 27 11.52 0.75 6.45
CA ARG A 27 12.05 2.07 6.10
C ARG A 27 13.57 2.07 6.11
N TYR A 28 14.16 2.68 5.09
CA TYR A 28 15.60 2.72 4.89
C TYR A 28 16.35 3.22 6.13
N GLY A 29 17.30 2.42 6.60
CA GLY A 29 18.13 2.73 7.76
C GLY A 29 17.38 2.81 9.10
N GLN A 30 16.13 2.30 9.17
CA GLN A 30 15.30 2.35 10.37
C GLN A 30 14.81 0.96 10.77
N HIS A 31 14.29 0.85 12.01
CA HIS A 31 13.64 -0.39 12.48
C HIS A 31 12.11 -0.37 12.29
N SER A 32 11.58 0.67 11.66
CA SER A 32 10.14 0.77 11.43
C SER A 32 9.73 0.19 10.09
N TRP A 33 8.64 -0.56 10.10
CA TRP A 33 8.02 -1.18 8.94
C TRP A 33 6.69 -0.53 8.63
N GLN A 34 6.35 -0.39 7.36
CA GLN A 34 5.09 0.19 6.94
C GLN A 34 4.67 -0.28 5.54
N PHE A 35 3.44 0.02 5.16
CA PHE A 35 3.02 -0.02 3.77
C PHE A 35 3.61 1.15 2.97
N PRO A 36 3.85 0.98 1.66
CA PRO A 36 4.16 2.09 0.77
C PRO A 36 3.09 3.18 0.84
N GLN A 37 3.52 4.43 0.84
CA GLN A 37 2.63 5.58 0.88
C GLN A 37 3.32 6.82 0.34
N GLY A 38 2.54 7.77 -0.17
CA GLY A 38 3.10 9.03 -0.61
C GLY A 38 2.09 10.15 -0.78
N GLY A 39 2.60 11.38 -0.80
CA GLY A 39 1.79 12.59 -0.92
C GLY A 39 1.26 12.79 -2.33
N ILE A 40 0.02 13.26 -2.42
CA ILE A 40 -0.59 13.65 -3.70
C ILE A 40 -0.04 15.04 -4.08
N ASP A 41 0.61 15.11 -5.23
CA ASP A 41 1.14 16.36 -5.77
C ASP A 41 0.04 17.17 -6.47
N GLU A 42 0.33 18.44 -6.72
CA GLU A 42 -0.61 19.34 -7.39
C GLU A 42 -0.92 18.83 -8.80
N GLY A 43 -2.20 18.72 -9.12
CA GLY A 43 -2.69 18.20 -10.41
C GLY A 43 -2.74 16.67 -10.54
N GLU A 44 -2.23 15.92 -9.55
CA GLU A 44 -2.36 14.46 -9.55
C GLU A 44 -3.71 13.99 -9.00
N THR A 45 -4.24 12.93 -9.61
CA THR A 45 -5.28 12.12 -8.98
C THR A 45 -4.67 11.15 -7.97
N ALA A 46 -5.48 10.63 -7.04
CA ALA A 46 -5.01 9.61 -6.09
C ALA A 46 -4.47 8.35 -6.80
N GLU A 47 -5.06 7.94 -7.92
CA GLU A 47 -4.61 6.79 -8.70
C GLU A 47 -3.25 7.06 -9.39
N GLN A 48 -3.06 8.24 -9.96
CA GLN A 48 -1.77 8.63 -10.54
C GLN A 48 -0.67 8.66 -9.49
N THR A 49 -0.94 9.22 -8.33
CA THR A 49 -0.02 9.22 -7.19
C THR A 49 0.30 7.79 -6.76
N MET A 50 -0.70 6.93 -6.66
CA MET A 50 -0.50 5.53 -6.29
C MET A 50 0.49 4.83 -7.24
N TYR A 51 0.33 4.99 -8.55
CA TYR A 51 1.27 4.39 -9.52
C TYR A 51 2.67 5.01 -9.47
N ARG A 52 2.78 6.33 -9.26
CA ARG A 52 4.08 7.01 -9.11
C ARG A 52 4.82 6.50 -7.88
N GLU A 53 4.17 6.49 -6.72
CA GLU A 53 4.75 6.01 -5.46
C GLU A 53 5.07 4.50 -5.51
N LEU A 54 4.21 3.70 -6.15
CA LEU A 54 4.48 2.28 -6.37
C LEU A 54 5.78 2.07 -7.15
N TYR A 55 6.00 2.86 -8.18
CA TYR A 55 7.23 2.78 -8.96
C TYR A 55 8.45 3.29 -8.18
N GLU A 56 8.34 4.46 -7.55
CA GLU A 56 9.44 5.08 -6.81
C GLU A 56 9.89 4.25 -5.60
N GLU A 57 8.96 3.69 -4.84
CA GLU A 57 9.25 2.97 -3.60
C GLU A 57 9.46 1.47 -3.79
N VAL A 58 8.80 0.85 -4.77
CA VAL A 58 8.74 -0.61 -4.93
C VAL A 58 9.27 -1.08 -6.29
N GLY A 59 9.45 -0.17 -7.25
CA GLY A 59 9.94 -0.49 -8.60
C GLY A 59 8.90 -1.15 -9.51
N LEU A 60 7.64 -1.23 -9.09
CA LEU A 60 6.58 -1.86 -9.86
C LEU A 60 5.86 -0.86 -10.76
N LYS A 61 5.56 -1.30 -11.97
CA LYS A 61 4.82 -0.55 -12.99
C LYS A 61 3.33 -0.96 -13.01
N PRO A 62 2.45 -0.19 -13.67
CA PRO A 62 1.03 -0.51 -13.75
C PRO A 62 0.74 -1.93 -14.26
N GLU A 63 1.50 -2.44 -15.23
CA GLU A 63 1.36 -3.78 -15.78
C GLU A 63 1.72 -4.91 -14.81
N HIS A 64 2.39 -4.60 -13.69
CA HIS A 64 2.78 -5.57 -12.67
C HIS A 64 1.72 -5.81 -11.61
N VAL A 65 0.69 -4.97 -11.57
CA VAL A 65 -0.34 -5.02 -10.54
C VAL A 65 -1.74 -4.87 -11.14
N LYS A 66 -2.73 -5.33 -10.36
CA LYS A 66 -4.15 -5.10 -10.65
C LYS A 66 -4.80 -4.43 -9.45
N ILE A 67 -5.49 -3.31 -9.67
CA ILE A 67 -6.30 -2.67 -8.62
C ILE A 67 -7.50 -3.56 -8.31
N LEU A 68 -7.63 -4.00 -7.07
CA LEU A 68 -8.75 -4.82 -6.61
C LEU A 68 -9.80 -3.99 -5.87
N ALA A 69 -9.38 -2.99 -5.12
CA ALA A 69 -10.27 -2.13 -4.33
C ALA A 69 -9.60 -0.79 -4.01
N VAL A 70 -10.43 0.20 -3.74
CA VAL A 70 -10.05 1.52 -3.24
C VAL A 70 -10.96 1.87 -2.08
N THR A 71 -10.46 2.49 -1.01
CA THR A 71 -11.30 2.89 0.11
C THR A 71 -12.35 3.92 -0.34
N LYS A 72 -13.58 3.76 0.14
CA LYS A 72 -14.70 4.65 -0.19
C LYS A 72 -14.43 6.07 0.27
N ASN A 73 -13.91 6.20 1.50
CA ASN A 73 -13.68 7.48 2.16
C ASN A 73 -12.19 7.76 2.34
N TRP A 74 -11.88 9.05 2.58
CA TRP A 74 -10.58 9.46 3.07
C TRP A 74 -10.42 9.02 4.52
N LEU A 75 -9.31 8.33 4.83
CA LEU A 75 -8.98 7.91 6.19
C LEU A 75 -7.91 8.85 6.75
N ARG A 76 -8.12 9.34 7.96
CA ARG A 76 -7.26 10.37 8.57
C ARG A 76 -6.52 9.83 9.77
N TYR A 77 -5.27 10.28 9.93
CA TYR A 77 -4.54 10.17 11.18
C TYR A 77 -3.81 11.46 11.50
N LYS A 78 -3.64 11.74 12.79
CA LYS A 78 -2.89 12.89 13.28
C LYS A 78 -1.46 12.49 13.61
N LEU A 79 -0.54 13.39 13.32
CA LEU A 79 0.85 13.24 13.73
C LEU A 79 0.98 13.52 15.24
N PRO A 80 1.83 12.77 15.96
CA PRO A 80 2.25 13.16 17.30
C PRO A 80 2.86 14.57 17.29
N LYS A 81 2.64 15.34 18.35
CA LYS A 81 3.13 16.75 18.43
C LYS A 81 4.61 16.90 18.08
N ARG A 82 5.45 15.92 18.50
CA ARG A 82 6.89 15.91 18.23
C ARG A 82 7.26 15.81 16.74
N LEU A 83 6.35 15.31 15.89
CA LEU A 83 6.55 15.17 14.44
C LEU A 83 5.95 16.32 13.63
N ILE A 84 5.22 17.23 14.29
CA ILE A 84 4.69 18.43 13.63
C ILE A 84 5.81 19.45 13.53
N ARG A 85 6.15 19.84 12.29
CA ARG A 85 7.16 20.88 12.06
C ARG A 85 6.60 22.23 12.51
N GLN A 86 7.28 22.84 13.49
CA GLN A 86 7.00 24.20 13.94
C GLN A 86 7.50 25.21 12.91
N GLY A 87 6.76 26.31 12.72
CA GLY A 87 7.18 27.41 11.84
C GLY A 87 6.93 27.20 10.34
N SER A 88 6.33 26.08 9.92
CA SER A 88 5.84 25.93 8.54
C SER A 88 4.43 26.53 8.40
N ALA A 89 4.16 27.19 7.28
CA ALA A 89 2.82 27.66 6.95
C ALA A 89 2.44 27.15 5.54
N PRO A 90 1.34 26.40 5.39
CA PRO A 90 0.44 25.91 6.44
C PRO A 90 1.05 24.79 7.29
N VAL A 91 0.57 24.66 8.54
CA VAL A 91 1.00 23.59 9.44
C VAL A 91 0.33 22.28 9.08
N CYS A 92 1.12 21.23 8.87
CA CYS A 92 0.60 19.87 8.64
C CYS A 92 0.43 19.15 9.99
N ILE A 93 -0.80 18.90 10.40
CA ILE A 93 -1.13 18.19 11.65
C ILE A 93 -1.37 16.70 11.46
N GLY A 94 -1.51 16.24 10.22
CA GLY A 94 -1.81 14.85 9.91
C GLY A 94 -1.94 14.61 8.42
N GLN A 95 -2.36 13.41 8.09
CA GLN A 95 -2.62 13.02 6.72
C GLN A 95 -4.04 12.50 6.55
N LYS A 96 -4.61 12.75 5.37
CA LYS A 96 -5.84 12.10 4.89
C LYS A 96 -5.47 11.23 3.70
N GLN A 97 -5.84 9.95 3.75
CA GLN A 97 -5.36 8.95 2.81
C GLN A 97 -6.50 8.28 2.05
N LYS A 98 -6.31 8.11 0.73
CA LYS A 98 -6.99 7.10 -0.07
C LYS A 98 -6.10 5.87 -0.10
N TRP A 99 -6.69 4.71 0.19
CA TRP A 99 -5.99 3.44 0.19
C TRP A 99 -6.37 2.60 -1.02
N PHE A 100 -5.38 1.92 -1.58
CA PHE A 100 -5.51 1.02 -2.72
C PHE A 100 -5.10 -0.39 -2.32
N LEU A 101 -5.92 -1.38 -2.66
CA LEU A 101 -5.56 -2.78 -2.60
C LEU A 101 -5.17 -3.24 -4.00
N LEU A 102 -3.92 -3.67 -4.16
CA LEU A 102 -3.36 -4.14 -5.41
C LEU A 102 -3.04 -5.63 -5.30
N GLN A 103 -3.29 -6.38 -6.37
CA GLN A 103 -2.79 -7.74 -6.52
C GLN A 103 -1.51 -7.71 -7.35
N LEU A 104 -0.44 -8.35 -6.86
CA LEU A 104 0.77 -8.59 -7.63
C LEU A 104 0.47 -9.64 -8.71
N ILE A 105 0.66 -9.31 -9.99
CA ILE A 105 0.43 -10.19 -11.13
C ILE A 105 1.72 -10.51 -11.90
N CYS A 106 2.84 -10.00 -11.43
CA CYS A 106 4.18 -10.29 -11.92
C CYS A 106 4.95 -11.22 -10.97
N LYS A 107 6.22 -11.42 -11.23
CA LYS A 107 7.13 -12.17 -10.36
C LYS A 107 7.63 -11.29 -9.21
N GLU A 108 7.93 -11.88 -8.05
CA GLU A 108 8.51 -11.17 -6.91
C GLU A 108 9.85 -10.52 -7.24
N GLN A 109 10.61 -11.09 -8.18
CA GLN A 109 11.88 -10.55 -8.65
C GLN A 109 11.76 -9.21 -9.38
N ASP A 110 10.55 -8.81 -9.78
CA ASP A 110 10.30 -7.51 -10.41
C ASP A 110 10.23 -6.37 -9.35
N VAL A 111 10.17 -6.70 -8.05
CA VAL A 111 10.28 -5.73 -6.96
C VAL A 111 11.72 -5.19 -6.91
N ASP A 112 11.86 -3.88 -7.03
CA ASP A 112 13.14 -3.18 -6.97
C ASP A 112 13.04 -1.94 -6.06
N LEU A 113 13.54 -2.05 -4.84
CA LEU A 113 13.52 -0.98 -3.85
C LEU A 113 14.52 0.16 -4.16
N LEU A 114 15.44 -0.06 -5.09
CA LEU A 114 16.49 0.91 -5.44
C LEU A 114 16.15 1.75 -6.68
N GLN A 115 14.96 1.57 -7.25
CA GLN A 115 14.58 2.15 -8.54
C GLN A 115 14.71 3.69 -8.58
N SER A 116 14.40 4.38 -7.50
CA SER A 116 14.40 5.86 -7.47
C SER A 116 15.77 6.49 -7.23
N GLY A 117 16.80 5.72 -6.90
CA GLY A 117 18.10 6.26 -6.45
C GLY A 117 18.10 6.88 -5.05
N HIS A 118 16.92 7.10 -4.46
CA HIS A 118 16.71 7.54 -3.08
C HIS A 118 15.74 6.58 -2.39
N PRO A 119 16.21 5.39 -1.98
CA PRO A 119 15.33 4.34 -1.50
C PRO A 119 14.60 4.74 -0.22
N GLU A 120 13.27 4.58 -0.21
CA GLU A 120 12.44 4.72 0.99
C GLU A 120 12.53 3.47 1.87
N PHE A 121 12.73 2.30 1.26
CA PHE A 121 12.83 1.01 1.92
C PHE A 121 14.16 0.31 1.60
N ASP A 122 14.64 -0.50 2.56
CA ASP A 122 15.85 -1.32 2.40
C ASP A 122 15.60 -2.82 2.53
N ASP A 123 14.40 -3.24 2.90
CA ASP A 123 13.99 -4.63 2.99
C ASP A 123 12.46 -4.76 2.85
N TRP A 124 11.99 -5.93 2.44
CA TRP A 124 10.58 -6.24 2.37
C TRP A 124 10.32 -7.74 2.56
N ARG A 125 9.09 -8.07 2.94
CA ARG A 125 8.63 -9.46 3.07
C ARG A 125 7.12 -9.57 2.92
N TRP A 126 6.66 -10.77 2.61
CA TRP A 126 5.27 -11.13 2.75
C TRP A 126 4.93 -11.40 4.20
N VAL A 127 3.82 -10.85 4.67
CA VAL A 127 3.30 -11.11 6.02
C VAL A 127 1.82 -11.47 5.93
N SER A 128 1.28 -12.09 6.99
CA SER A 128 -0.15 -12.36 7.06
C SER A 128 -0.94 -11.05 7.05
N PHE A 129 -2.16 -11.09 6.51
CA PHE A 129 -2.97 -9.92 6.19
C PHE A 129 -3.14 -8.93 7.35
N TRP A 130 -3.34 -9.42 8.58
CA TRP A 130 -3.57 -8.57 9.76
C TRP A 130 -2.29 -8.19 10.52
N TYR A 131 -1.15 -8.75 10.16
CA TYR A 131 0.14 -8.45 10.80
C TYR A 131 0.48 -6.95 10.82
N PRO A 132 0.31 -6.18 9.71
CA PRO A 132 0.61 -4.75 9.69
C PRO A 132 -0.18 -3.91 10.69
N VAL A 133 -1.43 -4.26 10.96
CA VAL A 133 -2.27 -3.52 11.91
C VAL A 133 -1.69 -3.55 13.33
N ARG A 134 -1.06 -4.66 13.70
CA ARG A 134 -0.46 -4.84 15.04
C ARG A 134 0.94 -4.25 15.14
N ASN A 135 1.66 -4.15 14.03
CA ASN A 135 3.10 -3.88 14.02
C ASN A 135 3.48 -2.52 13.45
N VAL A 136 2.55 -1.77 12.89
CA VAL A 136 2.81 -0.40 12.47
C VAL A 136 2.94 0.53 13.70
N VAL A 137 3.63 1.64 13.52
CA VAL A 137 3.72 2.70 14.53
C VAL A 137 2.32 3.12 15.05
N SER A 138 2.21 3.33 16.35
CA SER A 138 0.91 3.43 17.04
C SER A 138 -0.06 4.46 16.46
N PHE A 139 0.42 5.62 16.04
CA PHE A 139 -0.43 6.69 15.52
C PHE A 139 -1.01 6.41 14.12
N LYS A 140 -0.51 5.40 13.40
CA LYS A 140 -1.08 4.92 12.12
C LYS A 140 -1.99 3.70 12.29
N ARG A 141 -2.05 3.08 13.47
CA ARG A 141 -2.73 1.80 13.67
C ARG A 141 -4.22 1.84 13.31
N GLU A 142 -4.92 2.89 13.68
CA GLU A 142 -6.36 3.00 13.42
C GLU A 142 -6.67 3.15 11.92
N VAL A 143 -5.89 3.95 11.18
CA VAL A 143 -6.09 4.06 9.73
C VAL A 143 -5.76 2.75 9.02
N TYR A 144 -4.74 2.03 9.46
CA TYR A 144 -4.42 0.69 8.96
C TYR A 144 -5.56 -0.29 9.22
N ARG A 145 -6.07 -0.31 10.45
CA ARG A 145 -7.20 -1.18 10.83
C ARG A 145 -8.41 -0.93 9.94
N ARG A 146 -8.77 0.31 9.70
CA ARG A 146 -9.93 0.69 8.88
C ARG A 146 -9.74 0.31 7.42
N ALA A 147 -8.58 0.59 6.83
CA ALA A 147 -8.27 0.22 5.45
C ALA A 147 -8.29 -1.32 5.29
N MET A 148 -7.61 -2.05 6.15
CA MET A 148 -7.53 -3.51 6.08
C MET A 148 -8.89 -4.18 6.31
N LYS A 149 -9.72 -3.64 7.20
CA LYS A 149 -11.09 -4.11 7.40
C LYS A 149 -11.95 -3.97 6.14
N GLU A 150 -11.81 -2.84 5.42
CA GLU A 150 -12.54 -2.62 4.17
C GLU A 150 -12.05 -3.58 3.06
N PHE A 151 -10.74 -3.90 3.03
CA PHE A 151 -10.13 -4.74 2.01
C PHE A 151 -10.23 -6.25 2.28
N ALA A 152 -10.48 -6.67 3.52
CA ALA A 152 -10.45 -8.07 3.93
C ALA A 152 -11.34 -8.98 3.07
N PRO A 153 -12.61 -8.65 2.75
CA PRO A 153 -13.44 -9.53 1.92
C PRO A 153 -12.84 -9.78 0.54
N THR A 154 -12.27 -8.74 -0.08
CA THR A 154 -11.66 -8.84 -1.41
C THR A 154 -10.37 -9.65 -1.38
N ALA A 155 -9.48 -9.39 -0.41
CA ALA A 155 -8.22 -10.11 -0.27
C ALA A 155 -8.44 -11.60 0.06
N MET A 156 -9.39 -11.92 0.94
CA MET A 156 -9.71 -13.30 1.31
C MET A 156 -10.31 -14.09 0.15
N SER A 157 -11.02 -13.45 -0.77
CA SER A 157 -11.58 -14.10 -1.95
C SER A 157 -10.51 -14.61 -2.93
N LEU A 158 -9.28 -14.11 -2.87
CA LEU A 158 -8.17 -14.60 -3.70
C LEU A 158 -7.74 -16.02 -3.30
N ASN A 159 -7.73 -16.31 -2.00
CA ASN A 159 -7.39 -17.65 -1.49
C ASN A 159 -8.43 -18.72 -1.85
N ALA A 160 -9.68 -18.31 -2.06
CA ALA A 160 -10.78 -19.22 -2.39
C ALA A 160 -10.82 -19.61 -3.88
N ARG A 161 -10.03 -18.97 -4.75
CA ARG A 161 -9.97 -19.30 -6.17
C ARG A 161 -8.91 -20.37 -6.41
N PRO A 162 -9.27 -21.57 -6.96
CA PRO A 162 -8.26 -22.54 -7.38
C PRO A 162 -7.34 -21.89 -8.44
N PRO A 163 -6.06 -22.29 -8.49
CA PRO A 163 -5.13 -21.76 -9.48
C PRO A 163 -5.72 -21.94 -10.88
N GLN A 164 -5.84 -20.87 -11.63
CA GLN A 164 -6.25 -20.89 -13.04
C GLN A 164 -5.12 -21.58 -13.83
N GLY A 165 -5.31 -22.89 -14.14
CA GLY A 165 -4.40 -23.60 -15.02
C GLY A 165 -4.23 -25.07 -14.72
N GLN A 166 -5.31 -25.86 -14.78
CA GLN A 166 -5.24 -27.23 -15.27
C GLN A 166 -6.62 -27.64 -15.81
N ARG A 167 -6.95 -27.18 -17.00
CA ARG A 167 -7.95 -27.88 -17.81
C ARG A 167 -7.31 -29.21 -18.23
N ASN A 168 -7.56 -30.26 -17.48
CA ASN A 168 -7.29 -31.63 -17.88
C ASN A 168 -8.03 -31.89 -19.20
N LYS A 169 -7.28 -31.92 -20.30
CA LYS A 169 -7.71 -32.58 -21.54
C LYS A 169 -7.82 -34.07 -21.24
N ARG A 170 -8.96 -34.52 -20.74
CA ARG A 170 -9.31 -35.95 -20.81
C ARG A 170 -9.40 -36.32 -22.28
N ARG A 171 -8.37 -36.96 -22.80
CA ARG A 171 -8.42 -37.69 -24.07
C ARG A 171 -9.58 -38.70 -23.98
N ARG A 172 -10.62 -38.49 -24.79
CA ARG A 172 -11.52 -39.55 -25.18
C ARG A 172 -10.68 -40.52 -26.01
N ARG A 173 -10.49 -41.71 -25.50
CA ARG A 173 -10.12 -42.89 -26.30
C ARG A 173 -11.45 -43.60 -26.66
N ASN A 174 -11.71 -43.65 -27.94
CA ASN A 174 -12.54 -44.69 -28.56
C ASN A 174 -11.74 -45.98 -28.63
#